data_a8e8833c38b21f2e54efa687533bfc60
#
_entry.id   a8e8833c38b21f2e54efa687533bfc60
#
_cell.length_a   1.000
_cell.length_b   1.000
_cell.length_c   1.000
_cell.angle_alpha   90.00
_cell.angle_beta   90.00
_cell.angle_gamma   90.00
#
_symmetry.space_group_name_H-M   'P 1'
#
loop_
_entity.id
_entity.type
_entity.pdbx_description
1 polymer ?
#
loop_
_entity_poly.entity_id
_entity_poly.type
_entity_poly.pdbx_seq_one_letter_code
_entity_poly.pdbx_strand_id
1 'polypeptide(L)'
;MLRVAEKAYRTDTGRQRRANEDSFYVRAPVFVVADGMGGAQAGEVASRMAAEEFDRDLPSGSPEEALRDAFRSANRKIHDHAATDEAHAGMGTTLTAAIVDAERDEVAIGHVGDSRAYRLRGPKLERLTQDHSLVEELRRKGQLTDAQAEEHPQRSIITRALGPDPEVEPDVHTEQARPGDVYLICSDGLTTMLGEDRITRILRGATSLDAAVRALVDEANRAGGRDNITAVAFSLQEAGEPAAADEEHPTLIGPAAEAEGLRGEEIRSAARRAPERKRGGALRGAAKVLAGVLVLAAVAFGAWYGNRQVWFLGTDDAGRVALYRGLPYDLPLGISLYEHRYASPIQTGSLPTERRESVTGHSLRSRGDAVSLVEDLERTEGALPPAGDGTSP
;
A
#
# COMPACT_ATOMS: atom_id res chain seq x y z
N MET A 1 9.58 36.34 15.92
CA MET A 1 9.19 35.97 14.56
C MET A 1 10.16 34.94 14.02
N LEU A 2 9.67 33.82 13.61
CA LEU A 2 10.42 32.74 12.99
C LEU A 2 10.29 32.79 11.47
N ARG A 3 11.24 32.16 10.79
CA ARG A 3 11.16 31.88 9.36
C ARG A 3 11.75 30.51 9.07
N VAL A 4 11.38 29.97 7.91
CA VAL A 4 12.02 28.76 7.38
C VAL A 4 13.47 29.10 7.02
N ALA A 5 14.42 28.36 7.60
CA ALA A 5 15.85 28.52 7.36
C ALA A 5 16.35 27.65 6.21
N GLU A 6 16.01 26.36 6.27
CA GLU A 6 16.31 25.37 5.23
C GLU A 6 15.07 24.53 4.95
N LYS A 7 14.96 24.05 3.73
CA LYS A 7 13.96 23.05 3.30
C LYS A 7 14.65 21.99 2.45
N ALA A 8 14.27 20.75 2.64
CA ALA A 8 14.80 19.64 1.88
C ALA A 8 13.71 18.58 1.66
N TYR A 9 13.77 17.88 0.55
CA TYR A 9 12.83 16.83 0.23
C TYR A 9 13.48 15.76 -0.64
N ARG A 10 12.96 14.54 -0.52
CA ARG A 10 13.30 13.44 -1.41
C ARG A 10 12.17 12.44 -1.45
N THR A 11 11.94 11.88 -2.62
CA THR A 11 11.09 10.73 -2.83
C THR A 11 11.85 9.66 -3.61
N ASP A 12 11.53 8.39 -3.35
CA ASP A 12 12.12 7.24 -4.04
C ASP A 12 11.08 6.12 -4.13
N THR A 13 11.05 5.42 -5.24
CA THR A 13 10.10 4.30 -5.46
C THR A 13 10.29 3.14 -4.49
N GLY A 14 11.44 3.09 -3.83
CA GLY A 14 11.83 1.93 -3.02
C GLY A 14 12.40 0.81 -3.89
N ARG A 15 12.50 -0.40 -3.30
CA ARG A 15 13.10 -1.57 -3.97
C ARG A 15 12.08 -2.61 -4.42
N GLN A 16 10.85 -2.53 -3.92
CA GLN A 16 9.82 -3.56 -4.15
C GLN A 16 8.63 -3.05 -4.96
N ARG A 17 8.40 -1.75 -5.01
CA ARG A 17 7.35 -1.12 -5.81
C ARG A 17 7.83 -0.88 -7.24
N ARG A 18 6.90 -0.82 -8.20
CA ARG A 18 7.18 -0.56 -9.61
C ARG A 18 6.93 0.91 -10.00
N ALA A 19 6.09 1.58 -9.26
CA ALA A 19 5.73 2.98 -9.43
C ALA A 19 5.83 3.69 -8.09
N ASN A 20 6.00 4.99 -8.13
CA ASN A 20 5.93 5.84 -6.96
C ASN A 20 4.54 6.48 -6.92
N GLU A 21 3.76 6.15 -5.90
CA GLU A 21 2.41 6.66 -5.67
C GLU A 21 2.40 7.78 -4.61
N ASP A 22 3.57 8.11 -4.02
CA ASP A 22 3.72 9.26 -3.13
C ASP A 22 3.74 10.58 -3.91
N SER A 23 3.18 11.61 -3.33
CA SER A 23 3.29 13.00 -3.79
C SER A 23 3.63 13.92 -2.63
N PHE A 24 4.25 15.05 -2.94
CA PHE A 24 4.60 16.06 -1.94
C PHE A 24 4.47 17.47 -2.49
N TYR A 25 4.36 18.45 -1.59
CA TYR A 25 4.42 19.87 -1.91
C TYR A 25 5.36 20.57 -0.93
N VAL A 26 6.31 21.37 -1.47
CA VAL A 26 7.34 22.07 -0.67
C VAL A 26 7.51 23.51 -1.17
N ARG A 27 6.77 24.40 -0.57
CA ARG A 27 6.91 25.85 -0.78
C ARG A 27 6.57 26.57 0.54
N ALA A 28 7.58 27.18 1.15
CA ALA A 28 7.32 27.92 2.38
C ALA A 28 6.16 28.91 2.20
N PRO A 29 5.23 29.01 3.12
CA PRO A 29 5.24 28.39 4.46
C PRO A 29 4.63 26.98 4.53
N VAL A 30 4.34 26.28 3.42
CA VAL A 30 3.57 25.06 3.34
C VAL A 30 4.44 23.86 2.97
N PHE A 31 4.24 22.74 3.66
CA PHE A 31 4.96 21.48 3.46
C PHE A 31 3.98 20.30 3.56
N VAL A 32 3.99 19.41 2.59
CA VAL A 32 2.98 18.33 2.46
C VAL A 32 3.61 17.03 2.00
N VAL A 33 3.12 15.91 2.52
CA VAL A 33 3.35 14.56 2.01
C VAL A 33 1.99 13.85 1.89
N ALA A 34 1.77 13.17 0.79
CA ALA A 34 0.60 12.36 0.50
C ALA A 34 1.06 11.00 -0.05
N ASP A 35 0.66 9.92 0.59
CA ASP A 35 0.96 8.54 0.23
C ASP A 35 -0.26 7.92 -0.43
N GLY A 36 -0.14 7.60 -1.71
CA GLY A 36 -1.25 7.15 -2.54
C GLY A 36 -1.55 5.66 -2.39
N MET A 37 -2.82 5.31 -2.31
CA MET A 37 -3.29 3.93 -2.23
C MET A 37 -4.44 3.65 -3.21
N GLY A 38 -4.54 2.41 -3.73
CA GLY A 38 -5.68 2.03 -4.57
C GLY A 38 -5.34 1.34 -5.90
N GLY A 39 -4.21 0.64 -6.01
CA GLY A 39 -3.77 -0.07 -7.23
C GLY A 39 -3.03 0.83 -8.24
N ALA A 40 -2.39 0.22 -9.23
CA ALA A 40 -1.20 0.66 -9.97
C ALA A 40 -1.18 2.08 -10.60
N GLN A 41 -2.25 2.84 -10.62
CA GLN A 41 -2.29 4.24 -11.09
C GLN A 41 -3.24 5.11 -10.25
N ALA A 42 -4.14 4.50 -9.51
CA ALA A 42 -5.18 5.20 -8.77
C ALA A 42 -4.59 5.95 -7.55
N GLY A 43 -3.63 5.34 -6.85
CA GLY A 43 -2.93 5.96 -5.73
C GLY A 43 -2.13 7.20 -6.14
N GLU A 44 -1.38 7.14 -7.26
CA GLU A 44 -0.64 8.28 -7.81
C GLU A 44 -1.56 9.47 -8.13
N VAL A 45 -2.74 9.19 -8.71
CA VAL A 45 -3.71 10.24 -9.02
C VAL A 45 -4.25 10.88 -7.75
N ALA A 46 -4.62 10.07 -6.74
CA ALA A 46 -5.15 10.56 -5.49
C ALA A 46 -4.14 11.41 -4.70
N SER A 47 -2.90 10.93 -4.54
CA SER A 47 -1.85 11.65 -3.81
C SER A 47 -1.48 12.97 -4.50
N ARG A 48 -1.40 12.97 -5.84
CA ARG A 48 -1.17 14.18 -6.62
C ARG A 48 -2.30 15.20 -6.45
N MET A 49 -3.56 14.77 -6.56
CA MET A 49 -4.72 15.66 -6.35
C MET A 49 -4.71 16.28 -4.96
N ALA A 50 -4.31 15.52 -3.94
CA ALA A 50 -4.20 16.02 -2.57
C ALA A 50 -3.08 17.06 -2.45
N ALA A 51 -1.91 16.82 -3.02
CA ALA A 51 -0.77 17.74 -2.97
C ALA A 51 -1.04 19.03 -3.79
N GLU A 52 -1.71 18.93 -4.94
CA GLU A 52 -2.09 20.07 -5.80
C GLU A 52 -3.06 21.04 -5.11
N GLU A 53 -3.79 20.61 -4.08
CA GLU A 53 -4.67 21.50 -3.34
C GLU A 53 -3.90 22.61 -2.62
N PHE A 54 -2.66 22.37 -2.28
CA PHE A 54 -1.78 23.31 -1.59
C PHE A 54 -0.97 24.23 -2.53
N ASP A 55 -1.03 24.01 -3.84
CA ASP A 55 -0.46 24.95 -4.84
C ASP A 55 -1.39 26.14 -5.12
N ARG A 56 -2.53 26.20 -4.47
CA ARG A 56 -3.48 27.29 -4.55
C ARG A 56 -3.26 28.28 -3.41
N ASP A 57 -3.75 29.49 -3.58
CA ASP A 57 -3.82 30.40 -2.46
C ASP A 57 -4.70 29.80 -1.35
N LEU A 58 -4.09 29.54 -0.20
CA LEU A 58 -4.82 29.05 0.95
C LEU A 58 -5.86 30.07 1.42
N PRO A 59 -7.03 29.61 1.90
CA PRO A 59 -8.07 30.51 2.42
C PRO A 59 -7.51 31.46 3.48
N SER A 60 -8.01 32.71 3.48
CA SER A 60 -7.71 33.68 4.54
C SER A 60 -8.30 33.18 5.85
N GLY A 61 -7.50 33.07 6.90
CA GLY A 61 -7.94 32.56 8.19
C GLY A 61 -6.78 32.11 9.05
N SER A 62 -7.05 31.33 10.09
CA SER A 62 -6.00 30.66 10.83
C SER A 62 -5.39 29.52 10.00
N PRO A 63 -4.10 29.19 10.18
CA PRO A 63 -3.47 28.05 9.52
C PRO A 63 -4.24 26.73 9.73
N GLU A 64 -4.86 26.55 10.88
CA GLU A 64 -5.68 25.39 11.19
C GLU A 64 -6.95 25.32 10.35
N GLU A 65 -7.65 26.44 10.17
CA GLU A 65 -8.83 26.52 9.30
C GLU A 65 -8.44 26.25 7.85
N ALA A 66 -7.35 26.86 7.40
CA ALA A 66 -6.81 26.65 6.05
C ALA A 66 -6.48 25.16 5.79
N LEU A 67 -5.88 24.46 6.78
CA LEU A 67 -5.62 23.02 6.69
C LEU A 67 -6.93 22.23 6.63
N ARG A 68 -7.89 22.46 7.53
CA ARG A 68 -9.17 21.74 7.50
C ARG A 68 -9.88 21.88 6.17
N ASP A 69 -9.91 23.09 5.63
CA ASP A 69 -10.57 23.36 4.36
C ASP A 69 -9.86 22.70 3.18
N ALA A 70 -8.52 22.73 3.15
CA ALA A 70 -7.71 22.06 2.14
C ALA A 70 -7.92 20.55 2.16
N PHE A 71 -7.89 19.91 3.34
CA PHE A 71 -8.13 18.47 3.49
C PHE A 71 -9.53 18.05 3.04
N ARG A 72 -10.56 18.79 3.45
CA ARG A 72 -11.94 18.53 3.04
C ARG A 72 -12.15 18.76 1.54
N SER A 73 -11.48 19.77 0.99
CA SER A 73 -11.51 20.05 -0.46
C SER A 73 -10.83 18.92 -1.24
N ALA A 74 -9.63 18.51 -0.82
CA ALA A 74 -8.91 17.38 -1.41
C ALA A 74 -9.76 16.11 -1.39
N ASN A 75 -10.34 15.79 -0.22
CA ASN A 75 -11.21 14.62 -0.05
C ASN A 75 -12.36 14.60 -1.05
N ARG A 76 -13.13 15.69 -1.12
CA ARG A 76 -14.26 15.77 -2.07
C ARG A 76 -13.83 15.56 -3.50
N LYS A 77 -12.73 16.20 -3.93
CA LYS A 77 -12.23 16.06 -5.30
C LYS A 77 -11.81 14.64 -5.64
N ILE A 78 -11.09 13.97 -4.73
CA ILE A 78 -10.66 12.59 -4.90
C ILE A 78 -11.87 11.66 -4.93
N HIS A 79 -12.81 11.83 -4.00
CA HIS A 79 -14.04 11.06 -3.93
C HIS A 79 -14.90 11.19 -5.19
N ASP A 80 -15.13 12.42 -5.65
CA ASP A 80 -15.93 12.70 -6.86
C ASP A 80 -15.25 12.14 -8.12
N HIS A 81 -13.92 12.22 -8.19
CA HIS A 81 -13.16 11.64 -9.30
C HIS A 81 -13.26 10.11 -9.31
N ALA A 82 -13.10 9.46 -8.14
CA ALA A 82 -13.25 8.02 -7.99
C ALA A 82 -14.68 7.51 -8.35
N ALA A 83 -15.69 8.34 -8.11
CA ALA A 83 -17.08 8.01 -8.44
C ALA A 83 -17.40 8.13 -9.94
N THR A 84 -16.63 8.92 -10.69
CA THR A 84 -16.87 9.19 -12.12
C THR A 84 -16.00 8.37 -13.07
N ASP A 85 -14.90 7.77 -12.58
CA ASP A 85 -13.95 7.00 -13.36
C ASP A 85 -13.72 5.61 -12.75
N GLU A 86 -14.25 4.58 -13.40
CA GLU A 86 -14.10 3.18 -12.94
C GLU A 86 -12.64 2.73 -12.82
N ALA A 87 -11.73 3.32 -13.62
CA ALA A 87 -10.29 3.00 -13.52
C ALA A 87 -9.66 3.48 -12.22
N HIS A 88 -10.28 4.48 -11.58
CA HIS A 88 -9.84 5.08 -10.33
C HIS A 88 -10.77 4.75 -9.15
N ALA A 89 -11.70 3.81 -9.33
CA ALA A 89 -12.64 3.40 -8.28
C ALA A 89 -11.89 2.92 -7.02
N GLY A 90 -12.24 3.50 -5.88
CA GLY A 90 -11.63 3.16 -4.59
C GLY A 90 -10.22 3.73 -4.38
N MET A 91 -9.78 4.68 -5.21
CA MET A 91 -8.54 5.39 -4.94
C MET A 91 -8.61 6.21 -3.65
N GLY A 92 -7.48 6.35 -3.00
CA GLY A 92 -7.36 7.17 -1.80
C GLY A 92 -5.90 7.57 -1.57
N THR A 93 -5.71 8.41 -0.57
CA THR A 93 -4.37 8.81 -0.15
C THR A 93 -4.35 9.19 1.32
N THR A 94 -3.21 9.03 1.97
CA THR A 94 -2.92 9.76 3.21
C THR A 94 -2.70 11.24 2.88
N LEU A 95 -2.72 12.08 3.89
CA LEU A 95 -2.28 13.47 3.76
C LEU A 95 -1.74 13.96 5.10
N THR A 96 -0.50 14.44 5.11
CA THR A 96 0.10 15.10 6.26
C THR A 96 0.73 16.41 5.81
N ALA A 97 0.31 17.51 6.43
CA ALA A 97 0.71 18.85 6.04
C ALA A 97 1.12 19.72 7.23
N ALA A 98 2.03 20.64 6.99
CA ALA A 98 2.44 21.66 7.96
C ALA A 98 2.37 23.06 7.33
N ILE A 99 1.87 24.04 8.09
CA ILE A 99 1.89 25.46 7.74
C ILE A 99 2.63 26.21 8.85
N VAL A 100 3.67 26.95 8.46
CA VAL A 100 4.47 27.79 9.39
C VAL A 100 3.77 29.15 9.51
N ASP A 101 3.33 29.51 10.72
CA ASP A 101 2.87 30.85 11.07
C ASP A 101 4.05 31.63 11.67
N ALA A 102 4.71 32.40 10.83
CA ALA A 102 5.88 33.18 11.22
C ALA A 102 5.55 34.33 12.18
N GLU A 103 4.30 34.82 12.19
CA GLU A 103 3.89 35.93 13.05
C GLU A 103 3.63 35.48 14.50
N ARG A 104 3.11 34.25 14.65
CA ARG A 104 2.79 33.66 15.95
C ARG A 104 3.87 32.73 16.50
N ASP A 105 4.94 32.48 15.71
CA ASP A 105 5.96 31.49 16.02
C ASP A 105 5.35 30.09 16.25
N GLU A 106 4.44 29.69 15.35
CA GLU A 106 3.67 28.45 15.43
C GLU A 106 3.80 27.64 14.14
N VAL A 107 3.56 26.34 14.26
CA VAL A 107 3.40 25.43 13.13
C VAL A 107 2.10 24.68 13.30
N ALA A 108 1.16 24.87 12.38
CA ALA A 108 -0.06 24.10 12.32
C ALA A 108 0.21 22.80 11.56
N ILE A 109 -0.26 21.68 12.11
CA ILE A 109 -0.15 20.33 11.55
C ILE A 109 -1.55 19.81 11.23
N GLY A 110 -1.76 19.34 10.01
CA GLY A 110 -2.95 18.61 9.59
C GLY A 110 -2.59 17.18 9.20
N HIS A 111 -3.46 16.21 9.52
CA HIS A 111 -3.14 14.82 9.32
C HIS A 111 -4.35 13.93 9.07
N VAL A 112 -4.23 13.04 8.06
CA VAL A 112 -5.11 11.89 7.79
C VAL A 112 -4.24 10.74 7.26
N GLY A 113 -4.34 9.56 7.86
CA GLY A 113 -3.63 8.35 7.42
C GLY A 113 -2.56 7.88 8.41
N ASP A 114 -1.48 7.31 7.91
CA ASP A 114 -0.34 6.77 8.67
C ASP A 114 1.02 7.34 8.24
N SER A 115 1.04 8.31 7.33
CA SER A 115 2.17 9.20 7.12
C SER A 115 2.39 10.03 8.38
N ARG A 116 3.62 10.38 8.71
CA ARG A 116 3.92 10.97 10.02
C ARG A 116 4.61 12.33 9.92
N ALA A 117 4.32 13.19 10.91
CA ALA A 117 5.06 14.42 11.18
C ALA A 117 5.82 14.31 12.49
N TYR A 118 7.06 14.76 12.48
CA TYR A 118 7.97 14.80 13.63
C TYR A 118 8.55 16.18 13.83
N ARG A 119 8.88 16.51 15.08
CA ARG A 119 9.70 17.66 15.47
C ARG A 119 10.97 17.19 16.18
N LEU A 120 12.13 17.56 15.68
CA LEU A 120 13.40 17.42 16.38
C LEU A 120 13.72 18.77 17.07
N ARG A 121 13.74 18.75 18.41
CA ARG A 121 14.11 19.88 19.24
C ARG A 121 15.26 19.47 20.16
N GLY A 122 16.44 20.02 19.93
CA GLY A 122 17.66 19.59 20.61
C GLY A 122 17.92 18.09 20.38
N PRO A 123 18.02 17.26 21.44
CA PRO A 123 18.25 15.83 21.29
C PRO A 123 16.99 15.00 21.04
N LYS A 124 15.79 15.56 21.24
CA LYS A 124 14.52 14.84 21.29
C LYS A 124 13.80 14.92 19.94
N LEU A 125 13.55 13.75 19.34
CA LEU A 125 12.57 13.60 18.28
C LEU A 125 11.20 13.34 18.93
N GLU A 126 10.19 14.04 18.47
CA GLU A 126 8.82 13.94 18.96
C GLU A 126 7.88 13.75 17.80
N ARG A 127 7.07 12.71 17.84
CA ARG A 127 6.03 12.46 16.84
C ARG A 127 4.85 13.37 17.14
N LEU A 128 4.43 14.14 16.13
CA LEU A 128 3.34 15.11 16.24
C LEU A 128 2.00 14.56 15.73
N THR A 129 2.02 13.49 14.95
CA THR A 129 0.82 12.86 14.39
C THR A 129 0.54 11.52 15.04
N GLN A 130 -0.71 11.10 15.00
CA GLN A 130 -1.15 9.79 15.45
C GLN A 130 -1.73 9.02 14.25
N ASP A 131 -1.18 7.83 13.98
CA ASP A 131 -1.59 7.05 12.80
C ASP A 131 -3.08 6.67 12.86
N HIS A 132 -3.79 6.85 11.77
CA HIS A 132 -5.13 6.32 11.57
C HIS A 132 -5.03 4.90 11.02
N SER A 133 -4.57 3.99 11.86
CA SER A 133 -4.42 2.57 11.54
C SER A 133 -5.12 1.68 12.57
N LEU A 134 -5.54 0.49 12.13
CA LEU A 134 -6.16 -0.51 13.01
C LEU A 134 -5.29 -0.81 14.22
N VAL A 135 -3.99 -0.92 14.00
CA VAL A 135 -3.01 -1.27 15.04
C VAL A 135 -2.90 -0.17 16.09
N GLU A 136 -2.88 1.08 15.68
CA GLU A 136 -2.84 2.22 16.57
C GLU A 136 -4.13 2.32 17.41
N GLU A 137 -5.28 2.01 16.83
CA GLU A 137 -6.53 1.94 17.57
C GLU A 137 -6.53 0.83 18.63
N LEU A 138 -6.03 -0.36 18.27
CA LEU A 138 -5.91 -1.48 19.21
C LEU A 138 -4.92 -1.17 20.35
N ARG A 139 -3.80 -0.48 20.03
CA ARG A 139 -2.83 -0.01 20.99
C ARG A 139 -3.44 0.98 21.98
N ARG A 140 -4.19 1.96 21.51
CA ARG A 140 -4.90 2.94 22.35
C ARG A 140 -5.94 2.30 23.26
N LYS A 141 -6.59 1.25 22.78
CA LYS A 141 -7.55 0.46 23.59
C LYS A 141 -6.86 -0.47 24.59
N GLY A 142 -5.51 -0.46 24.65
CA GLY A 142 -4.71 -1.34 25.52
C GLY A 142 -4.75 -2.81 25.12
N GLN A 143 -5.15 -3.11 23.89
CA GLN A 143 -5.26 -4.48 23.37
C GLN A 143 -3.93 -4.96 22.76
N LEU A 144 -3.03 -4.06 22.44
CA LEU A 144 -1.67 -4.34 21.95
C LEU A 144 -0.66 -3.50 22.72
N THR A 145 0.51 -4.10 22.99
CA THR A 145 1.71 -3.35 23.42
C THR A 145 2.39 -2.73 22.21
N ASP A 146 3.31 -1.76 22.41
CA ASP A 146 4.07 -1.13 21.33
C ASP A 146 4.82 -2.19 20.49
N ALA A 147 5.48 -3.15 21.13
CA ALA A 147 6.19 -4.24 20.43
C ALA A 147 5.25 -5.15 19.62
N GLN A 148 4.05 -5.45 20.13
CA GLN A 148 3.06 -6.23 19.39
C GLN A 148 2.47 -5.45 18.21
N ALA A 149 2.35 -4.13 18.35
CA ALA A 149 1.88 -3.25 17.29
C ALA A 149 2.85 -3.22 16.11
N GLU A 150 4.15 -3.12 16.36
CA GLU A 150 5.18 -3.10 15.31
C GLU A 150 5.26 -4.39 14.49
N GLU A 151 5.00 -5.56 15.11
CA GLU A 151 5.05 -6.87 14.45
C GLU A 151 3.68 -7.36 13.96
N HIS A 152 2.62 -6.57 14.12
CA HIS A 152 1.27 -7.02 13.83
C HIS A 152 1.05 -7.26 12.32
N PRO A 153 0.43 -8.40 11.92
CA PRO A 153 0.19 -8.71 10.49
C PRO A 153 -0.66 -7.66 9.76
N GLN A 154 -1.53 -6.95 10.48
CA GLN A 154 -2.46 -5.95 9.96
C GLN A 154 -2.01 -4.51 10.22
N ARG A 155 -0.70 -4.26 10.44
CA ARG A 155 -0.19 -2.92 10.75
C ARG A 155 -0.40 -1.89 9.64
N SER A 156 -0.51 -2.34 8.39
CA SER A 156 -0.73 -1.48 7.22
C SER A 156 -2.23 -1.27 6.89
N ILE A 157 -3.15 -1.64 7.78
CA ILE A 157 -4.57 -1.36 7.57
C ILE A 157 -4.86 0.07 8.06
N ILE A 158 -5.08 0.96 7.10
CA ILE A 158 -5.46 2.35 7.35
C ILE A 158 -6.97 2.41 7.64
N THR A 159 -7.36 3.13 8.69
CA THR A 159 -8.76 3.29 9.12
C THR A 159 -9.37 4.64 8.71
N ARG A 160 -8.54 5.60 8.25
CA ARG A 160 -8.98 6.90 7.74
C ARG A 160 -8.03 7.38 6.65
N ALA A 161 -8.57 7.66 5.46
CA ALA A 161 -7.85 8.18 4.31
C ALA A 161 -8.72 9.17 3.54
N LEU A 162 -8.14 9.98 2.66
CA LEU A 162 -8.86 10.82 1.72
C LEU A 162 -9.35 9.99 0.53
N GLY A 163 -10.57 10.21 0.10
CA GLY A 163 -11.18 9.65 -1.12
C GLY A 163 -12.19 8.54 -0.91
N PRO A 164 -11.95 7.48 -0.09
CA PRO A 164 -12.92 6.39 0.08
C PRO A 164 -14.27 6.85 0.62
N ASP A 165 -14.28 7.73 1.61
CA ASP A 165 -15.50 8.26 2.21
C ASP A 165 -15.81 9.66 1.67
N PRO A 166 -17.11 10.03 1.54
CA PRO A 166 -17.53 11.35 1.04
C PRO A 166 -17.09 12.50 1.96
N GLU A 167 -16.96 12.22 3.25
CA GLU A 167 -16.56 13.18 4.28
C GLU A 167 -15.38 12.63 5.08
N VAL A 168 -14.43 13.50 5.40
CA VAL A 168 -13.30 13.20 6.26
C VAL A 168 -13.09 14.30 7.28
N GLU A 169 -12.80 13.91 8.53
CA GLU A 169 -12.38 14.86 9.54
C GLU A 169 -10.89 14.72 9.78
N PRO A 170 -10.08 15.72 9.39
CA PRO A 170 -8.64 15.70 9.63
C PRO A 170 -8.32 16.01 11.10
N ASP A 171 -7.30 15.38 11.64
CA ASP A 171 -6.71 15.80 12.89
C ASP A 171 -5.89 17.07 12.62
N VAL A 172 -6.22 18.18 13.30
CA VAL A 172 -5.50 19.47 13.12
C VAL A 172 -5.20 20.07 14.47
N HIS A 173 -3.94 20.44 14.68
CA HIS A 173 -3.48 21.10 15.88
C HIS A 173 -2.31 22.05 15.58
N THR A 174 -2.03 22.94 16.51
CA THR A 174 -0.92 23.91 16.39
C THR A 174 0.11 23.66 17.47
N GLU A 175 1.37 23.69 17.07
CA GLU A 175 2.54 23.51 17.91
C GLU A 175 3.34 24.81 18.03
N GLN A 176 3.74 25.15 19.27
CA GLN A 176 4.63 26.28 19.49
C GLN A 176 6.03 25.95 18.97
N ALA A 177 6.51 26.71 18.02
CA ALA A 177 7.79 26.53 17.36
C ALA A 177 8.90 27.36 18.07
N ARG A 178 10.16 26.97 17.84
CA ARG A 178 11.34 27.64 18.35
C ARG A 178 12.45 27.70 17.30
N PRO A 179 13.35 28.70 17.39
CA PRO A 179 14.57 28.69 16.56
C PRO A 179 15.35 27.39 16.77
N GLY A 180 15.82 26.78 15.67
CA GLY A 180 16.57 25.53 15.70
C GLY A 180 15.70 24.28 15.69
N ASP A 181 14.37 24.40 15.69
CA ASP A 181 13.48 23.24 15.46
C ASP A 181 13.63 22.74 14.02
N VAL A 182 13.68 21.42 13.88
CA VAL A 182 13.60 20.73 12.58
C VAL A 182 12.33 19.90 12.54
N TYR A 183 11.55 20.09 11.50
CA TYR A 183 10.35 19.30 11.24
C TYR A 183 10.63 18.32 10.11
N LEU A 184 10.11 17.09 10.25
CA LEU A 184 10.15 16.05 9.24
C LEU A 184 8.74 15.53 9.01
N ILE A 185 8.29 15.51 7.75
CA ILE A 185 7.06 14.85 7.32
C ILE A 185 7.47 13.73 6.37
N CYS A 186 6.93 12.53 6.56
CA CYS A 186 7.32 11.37 5.75
C CYS A 186 6.18 10.38 5.56
N SER A 187 6.22 9.63 4.45
CA SER A 187 5.36 8.47 4.23
C SER A 187 5.76 7.29 5.13
N ASP A 188 4.90 6.29 5.21
CA ASP A 188 5.11 5.09 6.02
C ASP A 188 6.31 4.24 5.54
N GLY A 189 6.67 4.36 4.24
CA GLY A 189 7.84 3.69 3.69
C GLY A 189 9.16 4.08 4.35
N LEU A 190 9.24 5.28 4.97
CA LEU A 190 10.38 5.65 5.80
C LEU A 190 10.31 4.97 7.17
N THR A 191 9.19 5.11 7.87
CA THR A 191 9.04 4.70 9.27
C THR A 191 8.85 3.20 9.44
N THR A 192 8.38 2.50 8.42
CA THR A 192 8.37 1.03 8.36
C THR A 192 9.79 0.45 8.26
N MET A 193 10.72 1.19 7.68
CA MET A 193 12.12 0.74 7.51
C MET A 193 13.04 1.25 8.61
N LEU A 194 12.79 2.42 9.18
CA LEU A 194 13.65 3.08 10.16
C LEU A 194 12.89 3.42 11.45
N GLY A 195 13.35 2.89 12.57
CA GLY A 195 12.86 3.30 13.89
C GLY A 195 13.28 4.74 14.23
N GLU A 196 12.54 5.40 15.15
CA GLU A 196 12.72 6.81 15.55
C GLU A 196 14.12 7.12 16.04
N ASP A 197 14.79 6.19 16.73
CA ASP A 197 16.19 6.34 17.15
C ASP A 197 17.16 6.49 15.96
N ARG A 198 16.88 5.78 14.87
CA ARG A 198 17.71 5.86 13.66
C ARG A 198 17.45 7.16 12.93
N ILE A 199 16.20 7.58 12.81
CA ILE A 199 15.80 8.88 12.24
C ILE A 199 16.47 10.01 13.04
N THR A 200 16.39 9.97 14.35
CA THR A 200 17.02 10.96 15.25
C THR A 200 18.53 11.09 15.02
N ARG A 201 19.22 9.95 14.94
CA ARG A 201 20.69 9.94 14.71
C ARG A 201 21.07 10.54 13.37
N ILE A 202 20.30 10.26 12.31
CA ILE A 202 20.56 10.80 10.97
C ILE A 202 20.32 12.30 10.94
N LEU A 203 19.18 12.78 11.45
CA LEU A 203 18.84 14.21 11.47
C LEU A 203 19.87 15.02 12.27
N ARG A 204 20.37 14.49 13.38
CA ARG A 204 21.38 15.18 14.23
C ARG A 204 22.80 15.11 13.69
N GLY A 205 23.12 14.08 12.93
CA GLY A 205 24.48 13.83 12.45
C GLY A 205 24.80 14.44 11.09
N ALA A 206 23.80 14.89 10.37
CA ALA A 206 23.96 15.43 9.03
C ALA A 206 24.54 16.84 9.04
N THR A 207 25.28 17.20 8.00
CA THR A 207 25.89 18.51 7.81
C THR A 207 24.94 19.56 7.25
N SER A 208 23.83 19.14 6.65
CA SER A 208 22.75 19.98 6.13
C SER A 208 21.44 19.20 6.14
N LEU A 209 20.33 19.90 6.01
CA LEU A 209 19.00 19.26 5.96
C LEU A 209 18.84 18.38 4.71
N ASP A 210 19.38 18.81 3.58
CA ASP A 210 19.39 18.02 2.34
C ASP A 210 20.20 16.71 2.50
N ALA A 211 21.39 16.77 3.13
CA ALA A 211 22.16 15.58 3.44
C ALA A 211 21.41 14.62 4.39
N ALA A 212 20.65 15.17 5.37
CA ALA A 212 19.84 14.38 6.29
C ALA A 212 18.72 13.63 5.54
N VAL A 213 17.96 14.33 4.73
CA VAL A 213 16.83 13.75 3.97
C VAL A 213 17.32 12.67 2.98
N ARG A 214 18.43 12.94 2.27
CA ARG A 214 19.06 11.91 1.41
C ARG A 214 19.47 10.68 2.21
N ALA A 215 20.14 10.88 3.35
CA ALA A 215 20.59 9.77 4.18
C ALA A 215 19.41 8.95 4.74
N LEU A 216 18.28 9.59 5.09
CA LEU A 216 17.06 8.91 5.52
C LEU A 216 16.52 7.98 4.43
N VAL A 217 16.33 8.49 3.22
CA VAL A 217 15.80 7.71 2.09
C VAL A 217 16.77 6.60 1.67
N ASP A 218 18.08 6.89 1.59
CA ASP A 218 19.10 5.90 1.26
C ASP A 218 19.19 4.78 2.29
N GLU A 219 19.03 5.10 3.59
CA GLU A 219 19.07 4.12 4.67
C GLU A 219 17.81 3.25 4.68
N ALA A 220 16.63 3.83 4.46
CA ALA A 220 15.37 3.09 4.32
C ALA A 220 15.44 2.11 3.13
N ASN A 221 16.01 2.55 2.01
CA ASN A 221 16.28 1.69 0.86
C ASN A 221 17.26 0.54 1.19
N ARG A 222 18.31 0.80 1.97
CA ARG A 222 19.26 -0.25 2.44
C ARG A 222 18.61 -1.23 3.40
N ALA A 223 17.63 -0.76 4.19
CA ALA A 223 16.85 -1.60 5.11
C ALA A 223 15.79 -2.46 4.39
N GLY A 224 15.64 -2.31 3.07
CA GLY A 224 14.76 -3.14 2.26
C GLY A 224 13.85 -2.40 1.29
N GLY A 225 13.59 -1.11 1.49
CA GLY A 225 12.79 -0.25 0.62
C GLY A 225 11.48 -0.90 0.18
N ARG A 226 10.66 -1.33 1.13
CA ARG A 226 9.46 -2.14 0.84
C ARG A 226 8.36 -1.35 0.15
N ASP A 227 8.33 -0.05 0.36
CA ASP A 227 7.34 0.87 -0.19
C ASP A 227 8.01 2.10 -0.81
N ASN A 228 7.21 2.99 -1.36
CA ASN A 228 7.59 4.33 -1.75
C ASN A 228 8.06 5.08 -0.50
N ILE A 229 9.14 5.83 -0.61
CA ILE A 229 9.79 6.49 0.53
C ILE A 229 9.86 7.98 0.24
N THR A 230 9.05 8.75 0.91
CA THR A 230 9.03 10.21 0.78
C THR A 230 9.34 10.87 2.11
N ALA A 231 10.25 11.84 2.08
CA ALA A 231 10.64 12.64 3.24
C ALA A 231 10.74 14.11 2.84
N VAL A 232 10.05 14.96 3.58
CA VAL A 232 10.08 16.43 3.48
C VAL A 232 10.50 16.98 4.84
N ALA A 233 11.50 17.85 4.86
CA ALA A 233 11.98 18.46 6.09
C ALA A 233 12.17 19.97 5.94
N PHE A 234 11.96 20.70 7.00
CA PHE A 234 12.26 22.13 7.10
C PHE A 234 12.78 22.48 8.49
N SER A 235 13.61 23.52 8.57
CA SER A 235 14.13 24.05 9.83
C SER A 235 13.70 25.49 10.02
N LEU A 236 13.64 25.92 11.27
CA LEU A 236 13.24 27.27 11.66
C LEU A 236 14.38 28.03 12.30
N GLN A 237 14.47 29.33 12.01
CA GLN A 237 15.41 30.26 12.63
C GLN A 237 14.75 31.60 12.96
N GLU A 238 15.41 32.45 13.71
CA GLU A 238 14.95 33.82 13.95
C GLU A 238 14.96 34.65 12.66
N ALA A 239 13.91 35.46 12.45
CA ALA A 239 13.89 36.43 11.36
C ALA A 239 14.93 37.53 11.63
N GLY A 240 15.92 37.66 10.75
CA GLY A 240 17.04 38.60 10.93
C GLY A 240 18.41 37.93 10.84
N GLU A 241 18.52 36.64 11.05
CA GLU A 241 19.74 35.89 10.70
C GLU A 241 19.86 35.72 9.17
N PRO A 242 21.08 35.73 8.59
CA PRO A 242 21.23 35.54 7.17
C PRO A 242 20.68 34.18 6.75
N ALA A 243 19.80 34.16 5.72
CA ALA A 243 19.32 32.90 5.14
C ALA A 243 20.47 32.20 4.40
N ALA A 244 20.53 30.88 4.48
CA ALA A 244 21.18 30.11 3.42
C ALA A 244 20.51 30.53 2.10
N ALA A 245 21.28 30.76 1.05
CA ALA A 245 20.78 31.28 -0.22
C ALA A 245 19.60 30.40 -0.67
N ASP A 246 18.40 30.99 -0.71
CA ASP A 246 17.21 30.34 -1.25
C ASP A 246 17.44 30.18 -2.75
N GLU A 247 17.89 29.03 -3.17
CA GLU A 247 17.67 28.62 -4.54
C GLU A 247 16.17 28.39 -4.69
N GLU A 248 15.49 29.23 -5.46
CA GLU A 248 14.10 29.02 -5.85
C GLU A 248 14.01 27.68 -6.61
N HIS A 249 13.81 26.61 -5.85
CA HIS A 249 13.46 25.34 -6.48
C HIS A 249 11.99 25.40 -6.88
N PRO A 250 11.68 25.13 -8.17
CA PRO A 250 10.30 25.08 -8.62
C PRO A 250 9.54 24.02 -7.82
N THR A 251 8.29 24.35 -7.49
CA THR A 251 7.34 23.43 -6.89
C THR A 251 7.24 22.17 -7.75
N LEU A 252 7.69 21.01 -7.23
CA LEU A 252 7.55 19.72 -7.89
C LEU A 252 6.36 19.00 -7.25
N ILE A 253 5.35 18.71 -8.05
CA ILE A 253 4.20 17.90 -7.67
C ILE A 253 4.26 16.61 -8.49
N GLY A 254 4.36 15.47 -7.80
CA GLY A 254 4.29 14.16 -8.40
C GLY A 254 5.61 13.42 -8.63
N PRO A 255 5.53 12.08 -8.77
CA PRO A 255 6.69 11.17 -8.76
C PRO A 255 7.51 11.15 -10.06
N ALA A 256 6.98 11.65 -11.17
CA ALA A 256 7.59 11.48 -12.49
C ALA A 256 8.79 12.41 -12.76
N ALA A 257 8.95 13.50 -11.99
CA ALA A 257 9.97 14.51 -12.29
C ALA A 257 11.37 14.15 -11.79
N GLU A 258 11.49 13.33 -10.76
CA GLU A 258 12.78 13.01 -10.13
C GLU A 258 13.43 11.71 -10.65
N ALA A 259 12.67 10.78 -11.22
CA ALA A 259 13.23 9.55 -11.80
C ALA A 259 14.19 9.80 -12.97
N GLU A 260 14.14 11.00 -13.59
CA GLU A 260 14.97 11.37 -14.73
C GLU A 260 16.00 12.49 -14.43
N GLY A 261 16.04 13.04 -13.21
CA GLY A 261 17.00 14.09 -12.83
C GLY A 261 16.80 15.43 -13.56
N LEU A 262 15.61 15.66 -14.12
CA LEU A 262 15.29 16.87 -14.92
C LEU A 262 14.64 17.94 -14.03
N ARG A 263 15.11 19.20 -14.15
CA ARG A 263 14.48 20.36 -13.50
C ARG A 263 13.16 20.72 -14.22
N GLY A 264 12.13 21.17 -13.50
CA GLY A 264 10.76 21.38 -14.01
C GLY A 264 10.64 22.27 -15.24
N GLU A 265 11.56 23.21 -15.50
CA GLU A 265 11.63 24.00 -16.73
C GLU A 265 12.12 23.20 -17.94
N GLU A 266 13.01 22.24 -17.75
CA GLU A 266 13.52 21.38 -18.82
C GLU A 266 12.43 20.40 -19.31
N ILE A 267 11.55 19.94 -18.42
CA ILE A 267 10.41 19.08 -18.77
C ILE A 267 9.40 19.85 -19.63
N ARG A 268 9.06 21.08 -19.29
CA ARG A 268 8.16 21.93 -20.11
C ARG A 268 8.76 22.29 -21.45
N SER A 269 10.07 22.48 -21.52
CA SER A 269 10.76 22.77 -22.77
C SER A 269 10.97 21.56 -23.66
N ALA A 270 11.18 20.38 -23.06
CA ALA A 270 11.29 19.09 -23.76
C ALA A 270 9.94 18.65 -24.36
N ALA A 271 8.84 18.82 -23.63
CA ALA A 271 7.49 18.51 -24.10
C ALA A 271 7.08 19.36 -25.30
N ARG A 272 7.60 20.62 -25.43
CA ARG A 272 7.36 21.49 -26.59
C ARG A 272 8.29 21.25 -27.79
N ARG A 273 9.38 20.48 -27.62
CA ARG A 273 10.38 20.22 -28.65
C ARG A 273 10.43 18.80 -29.19
N ALA A 274 9.57 17.90 -28.71
CA ALA A 274 9.50 16.55 -29.24
C ALA A 274 9.00 16.55 -30.69
N PRO A 275 9.82 16.21 -31.68
CA PRO A 275 9.33 16.07 -33.04
C PRO A 275 8.46 14.82 -33.10
N GLU A 276 7.29 14.93 -33.73
CA GLU A 276 6.46 13.78 -34.10
C GLU A 276 7.27 12.75 -34.92
N ARG A 277 7.86 11.81 -34.23
CA ARG A 277 8.44 10.63 -34.87
C ARG A 277 7.34 9.57 -35.05
N LYS A 278 6.73 9.61 -36.24
CA LYS A 278 6.06 8.44 -36.81
C LYS A 278 7.05 7.28 -36.91
N ARG A 279 7.10 6.40 -35.90
CA ARG A 279 7.81 5.14 -36.01
C ARG A 279 7.02 4.00 -35.33
N GLY A 280 6.65 3.02 -36.19
CA GLY A 280 6.56 1.61 -35.78
C GLY A 280 5.18 1.09 -35.38
N GLY A 281 4.22 1.04 -36.33
CA GLY A 281 3.00 0.25 -36.14
C GLY A 281 3.24 -1.25 -35.92
N ALA A 282 4.39 -1.78 -36.35
CA ALA A 282 4.73 -3.21 -36.23
C ALA A 282 5.11 -3.64 -34.79
N LEU A 283 5.86 -2.80 -34.05
CA LEU A 283 6.23 -3.11 -32.65
C LEU A 283 5.03 -3.03 -31.68
N ARG A 284 4.11 -2.10 -31.90
CA ARG A 284 2.87 -2.03 -31.11
C ARG A 284 1.91 -3.19 -31.39
N GLY A 285 1.90 -3.74 -32.60
CA GLY A 285 1.18 -4.97 -32.93
C GLY A 285 1.75 -6.18 -32.21
N ALA A 286 3.07 -6.35 -32.23
CA ALA A 286 3.77 -7.44 -31.54
C ALA A 286 3.59 -7.38 -30.02
N ALA A 287 3.66 -6.19 -29.42
CA ALA A 287 3.43 -6.00 -27.98
C ALA A 287 1.98 -6.34 -27.57
N LYS A 288 0.97 -6.00 -28.37
CA LYS A 288 -0.43 -6.37 -28.12
C LYS A 288 -0.65 -7.88 -28.23
N VAL A 289 -0.02 -8.53 -29.20
CA VAL A 289 -0.09 -10.01 -29.33
C VAL A 289 0.59 -10.69 -28.16
N LEU A 290 1.77 -10.21 -27.74
CA LEU A 290 2.47 -10.75 -26.56
C LEU A 290 1.67 -10.55 -25.29
N ALA A 291 1.06 -9.39 -25.08
CA ALA A 291 0.18 -9.13 -23.95
C ALA A 291 -1.05 -10.06 -23.97
N GLY A 292 -1.67 -10.29 -25.12
CA GLY A 292 -2.77 -11.24 -25.28
C GLY A 292 -2.37 -12.67 -24.91
N VAL A 293 -1.18 -13.12 -25.35
CA VAL A 293 -0.65 -14.45 -25.03
C VAL A 293 -0.37 -14.57 -23.52
N LEU A 294 0.17 -13.54 -22.88
CA LEU A 294 0.43 -13.55 -21.43
C LEU A 294 -0.88 -13.59 -20.63
N VAL A 295 -1.91 -12.88 -21.05
CA VAL A 295 -3.24 -12.93 -20.42
C VAL A 295 -3.83 -14.32 -20.55
N LEU A 296 -3.79 -14.92 -21.74
CA LEU A 296 -4.28 -16.30 -21.96
C LEU A 296 -3.49 -17.31 -21.12
N ALA A 297 -2.16 -17.16 -21.03
CA ALA A 297 -1.33 -18.01 -20.20
C ALA A 297 -1.67 -17.87 -18.70
N ALA A 298 -1.94 -16.64 -18.24
CA ALA A 298 -2.33 -16.38 -16.84
C ALA A 298 -3.71 -16.97 -16.53
N VAL A 299 -4.68 -16.86 -17.44
CA VAL A 299 -6.01 -17.48 -17.31
C VAL A 299 -5.90 -19.01 -17.31
N ALA A 300 -5.12 -19.59 -18.22
CA ALA A 300 -4.87 -21.02 -18.28
C ALA A 300 -4.17 -21.53 -17.00
N PHE A 301 -3.19 -20.79 -16.48
CA PHE A 301 -2.52 -21.11 -15.23
C PHE A 301 -3.46 -21.01 -14.03
N GLY A 302 -4.30 -19.97 -13.97
CA GLY A 302 -5.31 -19.81 -12.93
C GLY A 302 -6.34 -20.95 -12.94
N ALA A 303 -6.83 -21.33 -14.12
CA ALA A 303 -7.74 -22.45 -14.29
C ALA A 303 -7.09 -23.79 -13.89
N TRP A 304 -5.84 -24.01 -14.30
CA TRP A 304 -5.08 -25.20 -13.91
C TRP A 304 -4.80 -25.25 -12.41
N TYR A 305 -4.43 -24.12 -11.78
CA TYR A 305 -4.20 -24.04 -10.35
C TYR A 305 -5.50 -24.25 -9.57
N GLY A 306 -6.60 -23.60 -9.97
CA GLY A 306 -7.93 -23.80 -9.37
C GLY A 306 -8.42 -25.24 -9.48
N ASN A 307 -8.22 -25.87 -10.64
CA ASN A 307 -8.57 -27.28 -10.86
C ASN A 307 -7.84 -28.22 -9.87
N ARG A 308 -6.63 -27.88 -9.43
CA ARG A 308 -5.86 -28.67 -8.48
C ARG A 308 -6.28 -28.49 -7.00
N GLN A 309 -7.19 -27.58 -6.71
CA GLN A 309 -7.68 -27.35 -5.34
C GLN A 309 -8.95 -28.16 -5.02
N VAL A 310 -9.64 -28.66 -6.04
CA VAL A 310 -10.90 -29.38 -5.88
C VAL A 310 -10.70 -30.89 -5.93
N TRP A 311 -11.55 -31.61 -5.19
CA TRP A 311 -11.54 -33.06 -5.05
C TRP A 311 -12.96 -33.60 -5.17
N PHE A 312 -13.11 -34.83 -5.65
CA PHE A 312 -14.37 -35.50 -5.69
C PHE A 312 -14.19 -37.02 -5.54
N LEU A 313 -15.27 -37.69 -5.16
CA LEU A 313 -15.33 -39.14 -5.16
C LEU A 313 -16.00 -39.63 -6.44
N GLY A 314 -15.58 -40.81 -6.89
CA GLY A 314 -16.14 -41.49 -8.05
C GLY A 314 -15.91 -42.96 -7.95
N THR A 315 -16.19 -43.68 -9.04
CA THR A 315 -15.96 -45.12 -9.17
C THR A 315 -14.80 -45.35 -10.14
N ASP A 316 -13.83 -46.19 -9.78
CA ASP A 316 -12.75 -46.58 -10.67
C ASP A 316 -13.20 -47.68 -11.68
N ASP A 317 -12.31 -48.02 -12.61
CA ASP A 317 -12.58 -49.06 -13.65
C ASP A 317 -12.84 -50.44 -13.04
N ALA A 318 -12.45 -50.69 -11.80
CA ALA A 318 -12.70 -51.92 -11.07
C ALA A 318 -14.02 -51.87 -10.23
N GLY A 319 -14.78 -50.79 -10.32
CA GLY A 319 -16.03 -50.62 -9.58
C GLY A 319 -15.84 -50.19 -8.12
N ARG A 320 -14.64 -49.78 -7.71
CA ARG A 320 -14.34 -49.39 -6.34
C ARG A 320 -14.50 -47.89 -6.12
N VAL A 321 -14.79 -47.49 -4.89
CA VAL A 321 -14.79 -46.09 -4.50
C VAL A 321 -13.38 -45.51 -4.69
N ALA A 322 -13.28 -44.42 -5.44
CA ALA A 322 -12.01 -43.79 -5.73
C ALA A 322 -12.05 -42.28 -5.46
N LEU A 323 -10.91 -41.74 -5.04
CA LEU A 323 -10.70 -40.31 -4.79
C LEU A 323 -9.96 -39.71 -5.97
N TYR A 324 -10.53 -38.68 -6.53
CA TYR A 324 -9.99 -37.92 -7.65
C TYR A 324 -9.68 -36.46 -7.25
N ARG A 325 -8.65 -35.91 -7.88
CA ARG A 325 -8.29 -34.49 -7.77
C ARG A 325 -8.54 -33.81 -9.09
N GLY A 326 -9.31 -32.72 -9.10
CA GLY A 326 -9.69 -31.99 -10.30
C GLY A 326 -11.19 -31.93 -10.51
N LEU A 327 -11.61 -31.51 -11.69
CA LEU A 327 -13.01 -31.43 -12.10
C LEU A 327 -13.44 -32.70 -12.79
N PRO A 328 -14.66 -33.24 -12.50
CA PRO A 328 -15.16 -34.52 -13.03
C PRO A 328 -15.61 -34.44 -14.50
N TYR A 329 -14.74 -33.90 -15.36
CA TYR A 329 -15.05 -33.73 -16.79
C TYR A 329 -13.91 -34.22 -17.67
N ASP A 330 -14.27 -34.87 -18.77
CA ASP A 330 -13.37 -35.22 -19.86
C ASP A 330 -13.55 -34.26 -21.02
N LEU A 331 -12.45 -33.73 -21.54
CA LEU A 331 -12.45 -32.87 -22.71
C LEU A 331 -12.32 -33.67 -24.00
N PRO A 332 -12.72 -33.12 -25.17
CA PRO A 332 -12.42 -33.72 -26.45
C PRO A 332 -10.91 -34.03 -26.57
N LEU A 333 -10.57 -35.07 -27.32
CA LEU A 333 -9.21 -35.59 -27.51
C LEU A 333 -8.66 -36.41 -26.32
N GLY A 334 -9.50 -36.89 -25.40
CA GLY A 334 -9.09 -37.80 -24.32
C GLY A 334 -8.33 -37.14 -23.19
N ILE A 335 -8.51 -35.82 -22.97
CA ILE A 335 -7.89 -35.07 -21.87
C ILE A 335 -8.85 -35.05 -20.68
N SER A 336 -8.51 -35.77 -19.60
CA SER A 336 -9.26 -35.70 -18.33
C SER A 336 -8.80 -34.54 -17.48
N LEU A 337 -9.74 -33.76 -16.92
CA LEU A 337 -9.46 -32.65 -16.01
C LEU A 337 -9.27 -33.11 -14.57
N TYR A 338 -9.08 -34.40 -14.34
CA TYR A 338 -8.90 -35.00 -13.03
C TYR A 338 -7.79 -36.05 -13.04
N GLU A 339 -7.24 -36.30 -11.88
CA GLU A 339 -6.21 -37.30 -11.62
C GLU A 339 -6.72 -38.27 -10.55
N HIS A 340 -6.60 -39.58 -10.80
CA HIS A 340 -6.85 -40.61 -9.81
C HIS A 340 -5.78 -40.54 -8.69
N ARG A 341 -6.18 -40.49 -7.43
CA ARG A 341 -5.28 -40.33 -6.31
C ARG A 341 -5.29 -41.48 -5.31
N TYR A 342 -6.46 -42.09 -5.12
CA TYR A 342 -6.60 -43.22 -4.19
C TYR A 342 -7.77 -44.08 -4.61
N ALA A 343 -7.65 -45.41 -4.46
CA ALA A 343 -8.73 -46.37 -4.60
C ALA A 343 -8.98 -47.09 -3.29
N SER A 344 -10.18 -46.96 -2.77
CA SER A 344 -10.63 -47.69 -1.59
C SER A 344 -10.86 -49.18 -1.92
N PRO A 345 -10.68 -50.09 -0.94
CA PRO A 345 -11.03 -51.49 -1.12
C PRO A 345 -12.56 -51.72 -1.25
N ILE A 346 -13.40 -50.72 -0.99
CA ILE A 346 -14.85 -50.82 -1.00
C ILE A 346 -15.40 -50.78 -2.42
N GLN A 347 -16.27 -51.74 -2.74
CA GLN A 347 -17.02 -51.73 -3.99
C GLN A 347 -18.16 -50.73 -3.91
N THR A 348 -18.27 -49.81 -4.88
CA THR A 348 -19.36 -48.81 -4.94
C THR A 348 -20.73 -49.46 -4.96
N GLY A 349 -20.85 -50.65 -5.55
CA GLY A 349 -22.08 -51.41 -5.61
C GLY A 349 -22.57 -51.97 -4.27
N SER A 350 -21.70 -52.17 -3.27
CA SER A 350 -22.06 -52.67 -1.94
C SER A 350 -22.59 -51.56 -1.02
N LEU A 351 -22.43 -50.29 -1.38
CA LEU A 351 -22.86 -49.15 -0.55
C LEU A 351 -24.39 -49.00 -0.51
N PRO A 352 -24.98 -48.60 0.63
CA PRO A 352 -26.36 -48.15 0.71
C PRO A 352 -26.66 -47.01 -0.28
N THR A 353 -27.91 -46.89 -0.75
CA THR A 353 -28.29 -45.96 -1.82
C THR A 353 -27.89 -44.53 -1.58
N GLU A 354 -28.11 -44.00 -0.35
CA GLU A 354 -27.73 -42.61 0.03
C GLU A 354 -26.22 -42.38 -0.04
N ARG A 355 -25.41 -43.35 0.42
CA ARG A 355 -23.96 -43.26 0.39
C ARG A 355 -23.41 -43.46 -1.04
N ARG A 356 -24.04 -44.28 -1.85
CA ARG A 356 -23.70 -44.46 -3.27
C ARG A 356 -23.88 -43.16 -4.03
N GLU A 357 -24.96 -42.43 -3.80
CA GLU A 357 -25.22 -41.14 -4.43
C GLU A 357 -24.14 -40.11 -4.06
N SER A 358 -23.63 -40.11 -2.85
CA SER A 358 -22.54 -39.21 -2.41
C SER A 358 -21.20 -39.48 -3.10
N VAL A 359 -20.98 -40.69 -3.61
CA VAL A 359 -19.81 -41.10 -4.39
C VAL A 359 -20.03 -40.85 -5.88
N THR A 360 -21.17 -41.27 -6.44
CA THR A 360 -21.45 -41.20 -7.89
C THR A 360 -21.92 -39.81 -8.33
N GLY A 361 -22.36 -38.96 -7.43
CA GLY A 361 -22.81 -37.59 -7.71
C GLY A 361 -21.67 -36.60 -8.01
N HIS A 362 -20.42 -37.02 -7.91
CA HIS A 362 -19.20 -36.24 -8.21
C HIS A 362 -19.17 -34.81 -7.59
N SER A 363 -19.76 -34.66 -6.40
CA SER A 363 -19.81 -33.40 -5.73
C SER A 363 -18.39 -32.89 -5.38
N LEU A 364 -18.08 -31.65 -5.78
CA LEU A 364 -16.79 -31.02 -5.50
C LEU A 364 -16.62 -30.72 -4.02
N ARG A 365 -15.46 -31.05 -3.47
CA ARG A 365 -15.15 -30.97 -2.05
C ARG A 365 -13.76 -30.38 -1.82
N SER A 366 -13.49 -29.95 -0.60
CA SER A 366 -12.12 -29.71 -0.15
C SER A 366 -11.37 -31.05 -0.01
N ARG A 367 -10.03 -30.99 0.00
CA ARG A 367 -9.23 -32.21 0.21
C ARG A 367 -9.57 -32.88 1.54
N GLY A 368 -9.74 -32.09 2.61
CA GLY A 368 -10.05 -32.62 3.93
C GLY A 368 -11.38 -33.37 3.95
N ASP A 369 -12.43 -32.75 3.41
CA ASP A 369 -13.78 -33.34 3.38
C ASP A 369 -13.82 -34.62 2.52
N ALA A 370 -13.10 -34.62 1.39
CA ALA A 370 -13.07 -35.77 0.50
C ALA A 370 -12.34 -36.97 1.13
N VAL A 371 -11.21 -36.73 1.80
CA VAL A 371 -10.44 -37.77 2.53
C VAL A 371 -11.26 -38.29 3.71
N SER A 372 -11.82 -37.39 4.53
CA SER A 372 -12.64 -37.79 5.69
C SER A 372 -13.85 -38.64 5.29
N LEU A 373 -14.45 -38.32 4.14
CA LEU A 373 -15.59 -39.13 3.65
C LEU A 373 -15.15 -40.54 3.21
N VAL A 374 -13.99 -40.68 2.57
CA VAL A 374 -13.44 -42.01 2.22
C VAL A 374 -13.11 -42.79 3.49
N GLU A 375 -12.45 -42.18 4.49
CA GLU A 375 -12.14 -42.82 5.77
C GLU A 375 -13.39 -43.25 6.53
N ASP A 376 -14.45 -42.42 6.50
CA ASP A 376 -15.72 -42.76 7.14
C ASP A 376 -16.40 -43.96 6.46
N LEU A 377 -16.39 -44.00 5.13
CA LEU A 377 -16.88 -45.14 4.35
C LEU A 377 -16.09 -46.43 4.69
N GLU A 378 -14.77 -46.36 4.69
CA GLU A 378 -13.89 -47.51 5.01
C GLU A 378 -14.08 -48.03 6.44
N ARG A 379 -14.29 -47.13 7.38
CA ARG A 379 -14.55 -47.49 8.79
C ARG A 379 -15.91 -48.13 8.95
N THR A 380 -16.93 -47.61 8.27
CA THR A 380 -18.30 -48.09 8.42
C THR A 380 -18.53 -49.44 7.74
N GLU A 381 -17.87 -49.68 6.57
CA GLU A 381 -17.98 -50.92 5.84
C GLU A 381 -16.93 -51.99 6.25
N GLY A 382 -16.18 -51.72 7.34
CA GLY A 382 -15.26 -52.71 7.94
C GLY A 382 -13.93 -52.89 7.21
N ALA A 383 -13.56 -51.98 6.32
CA ALA A 383 -12.28 -51.98 5.64
C ALA A 383 -11.13 -51.42 6.50
N LEU A 384 -11.44 -50.68 7.54
CA LEU A 384 -10.49 -50.18 8.58
C LEU A 384 -10.97 -50.64 9.97
N PRO A 385 -10.06 -50.98 10.91
CA PRO A 385 -10.42 -51.23 12.29
C PRO A 385 -11.02 -49.98 12.94
N PRO A 386 -11.94 -50.10 13.92
CA PRO A 386 -12.50 -48.97 14.66
C PRO A 386 -11.37 -48.16 15.30
N ALA A 387 -11.47 -46.83 15.24
CA ALA A 387 -10.49 -45.95 15.90
C ALA A 387 -10.44 -46.28 17.37
N GLY A 388 -9.31 -46.77 17.84
CA GLY A 388 -9.08 -47.06 19.23
C GLY A 388 -9.18 -45.78 20.05
N ASP A 389 -9.92 -45.85 21.18
CA ASP A 389 -9.95 -44.81 22.20
C ASP A 389 -8.51 -44.49 22.63
N GLY A 390 -8.14 -43.23 22.46
CA GLY A 390 -6.80 -42.74 22.78
C GLY A 390 -6.48 -42.91 24.26
N THR A 391 -5.72 -43.93 24.58
CA THR A 391 -4.87 -43.95 25.77
C THR A 391 -3.45 -44.02 25.31
N SER A 392 -2.79 -42.86 25.36
CA SER A 392 -1.32 -42.77 25.27
C SER A 392 -0.68 -43.43 26.50
N PRO A 393 0.53 -44.03 26.39
CA PRO A 393 1.53 -43.88 27.44
C PRO A 393 2.39 -42.64 27.24
#